data_dec527f811b86b82b0334ae75c6e6c83
#
_entry.id   dec527f811b86b82b0334ae75c6e6c83
#
_cell.length_a   1.000
_cell.length_b   1.000
_cell.length_c   1.000
_cell.angle_alpha   90.00
_cell.angle_beta   90.00
_cell.angle_gamma   90.00
#
_symmetry.space_group_name_H-M   'P 1'
#
loop_
_entity.id
_entity.type
_entity.pdbx_description
1 polymer ?
#
loop_
_entity_poly.entity_id
_entity_poly.type
_entity_poly.pdbx_seq_one_letter_code
_entity_poly.pdbx_strand_id
1 'polypeptide(L)'
;MKNKYFYISILSAILMSCSNEKPLTDANNATADSPKGNTENAAIIEFDEIEKKLPNIQEGEQVTILYNYTNAGKSPLIVTKAEGSCGCTSVTFSPNRPLDPGEKGFIRAIFNSSGKPKNQTKLITVYSNDPKEKKILNFTVYVEPQYKEDNK
;
A
#
# COMPACT_ATOMS: atom_id res chain seq x y z
N MET A 1 -69.67 9.76 13.14
CA MET A 1 -70.16 9.66 14.52
C MET A 1 -68.95 9.88 15.41
N LYS A 2 -68.85 11.09 15.94
CA LYS A 2 -68.94 11.44 17.38
C LYS A 2 -67.95 10.67 18.23
N ASN A 3 -67.04 11.21 18.92
CA ASN A 3 -66.91 12.32 19.90
C ASN A 3 -65.58 12.03 20.61
N LYS A 4 -64.89 12.78 21.33
CA LYS A 4 -64.92 14.08 21.99
C LYS A 4 -63.59 14.29 22.69
N TYR A 5 -63.12 15.48 22.63
CA TYR A 5 -62.22 16.20 23.51
C TYR A 5 -61.97 15.61 24.92
N PHE A 6 -60.71 15.67 25.35
CA PHE A 6 -60.45 16.09 26.72
C PHE A 6 -59.13 16.84 26.83
N TYR A 7 -59.24 18.12 27.03
CA TYR A 7 -58.21 19.04 27.48
C TYR A 7 -57.94 18.77 28.95
N ILE A 8 -56.71 18.73 29.37
CA ILE A 8 -56.30 19.29 30.66
C ILE A 8 -54.89 19.85 30.52
N SER A 9 -54.87 21.15 30.66
CA SER A 9 -53.75 22.03 30.88
C SER A 9 -53.32 21.88 32.36
N ILE A 10 -52.02 21.72 32.59
CA ILE A 10 -51.43 22.25 33.82
C ILE A 10 -50.03 22.76 33.51
N LEU A 11 -49.92 24.03 33.62
CA LEU A 11 -48.83 24.97 33.71
C LEU A 11 -48.06 24.73 35.01
N SER A 12 -46.75 24.54 34.98
CA SER A 12 -45.90 25.02 36.08
C SER A 12 -44.47 25.22 35.61
N ALA A 13 -44.10 26.44 35.60
CA ALA A 13 -42.72 26.92 35.44
C ALA A 13 -41.98 26.71 36.77
N ILE A 14 -40.73 26.25 36.67
CA ILE A 14 -39.69 26.63 37.63
C ILE A 14 -38.38 26.73 36.90
N LEU A 15 -37.90 27.96 36.87
CA LEU A 15 -36.54 28.36 36.56
C LEU A 15 -35.59 27.83 37.64
N MET A 16 -34.48 27.22 37.23
CA MET A 16 -33.26 27.42 38.00
C MET A 16 -32.02 27.14 37.14
N SER A 17 -31.37 28.24 36.83
CA SER A 17 -30.01 28.45 36.43
C SER A 17 -29.03 27.63 37.29
N CYS A 18 -28.08 26.98 36.64
CA CYS A 18 -26.73 26.88 37.17
C CYS A 18 -25.74 26.70 36.03
N SER A 19 -24.99 27.75 35.86
CA SER A 19 -23.70 27.81 35.21
C SER A 19 -22.80 26.72 35.81
N ASN A 20 -22.09 25.99 34.95
CA ASN A 20 -20.83 25.43 35.40
C ASN A 20 -19.80 25.54 34.30
N GLU A 21 -18.82 26.30 34.65
CA GLU A 21 -17.63 26.68 33.90
C GLU A 21 -16.80 25.44 33.58
N LYS A 22 -16.16 25.51 32.42
CA LYS A 22 -15.04 24.62 32.03
C LYS A 22 -13.89 24.75 33.02
N PRO A 23 -13.22 23.69 33.40
CA PRO A 23 -11.78 23.76 33.62
C PRO A 23 -11.05 23.36 32.33
N LEU A 24 -10.30 24.31 31.83
CA LEU A 24 -9.11 24.08 31.00
C LEU A 24 -8.08 23.37 31.88
N THR A 25 -7.76 22.13 31.60
CA THR A 25 -6.51 21.53 32.03
C THR A 25 -5.96 20.59 30.97
N ASP A 26 -4.83 21.04 30.45
CA ASP A 26 -3.66 20.29 30.01
C ASP A 26 -3.80 19.34 28.82
N ALA A 27 -3.43 19.93 27.68
CA ALA A 27 -2.73 19.23 26.62
C ALA A 27 -1.50 18.51 27.21
N ASN A 28 -1.45 17.19 27.05
CA ASN A 28 -0.25 16.38 26.85
C ASN A 28 -0.56 14.93 27.26
N ASN A 29 -1.19 14.19 26.39
CA ASN A 29 -0.89 12.80 26.11
C ASN A 29 -1.60 12.35 24.83
N ALA A 30 -1.14 12.84 23.70
CA ALA A 30 -1.44 12.20 22.42
C ALA A 30 -0.53 10.98 22.32
N THR A 31 -0.88 9.95 23.06
CA THR A 31 -0.49 8.59 22.67
C THR A 31 -1.28 8.33 21.39
N ALA A 32 -0.62 8.48 20.27
CA ALA A 32 -1.11 8.02 18.97
C ALA A 32 -1.15 6.48 19.03
N ASP A 33 -2.17 5.96 19.67
CA ASP A 33 -2.60 4.58 19.48
C ASP A 33 -3.31 4.54 18.12
N SER A 34 -2.51 4.29 17.08
CA SER A 34 -3.07 3.88 15.78
C SER A 34 -3.95 2.67 16.06
N PRO A 35 -5.22 2.69 15.66
CA PRO A 35 -6.08 1.54 15.83
C PRO A 35 -5.41 0.39 15.08
N LYS A 36 -4.90 -0.59 15.85
CA LYS A 36 -4.42 -1.87 15.35
C LYS A 36 -5.60 -2.53 14.67
N GLY A 37 -5.75 -2.25 13.38
CA GLY A 37 -6.86 -2.70 12.57
C GLY A 37 -7.04 -4.20 12.77
N ASN A 38 -8.28 -4.61 12.99
CA ASN A 38 -8.66 -6.01 13.13
C ASN A 38 -8.14 -6.78 11.91
N THR A 39 -7.02 -7.49 12.09
CA THR A 39 -6.30 -8.21 11.02
C THR A 39 -7.08 -9.43 10.52
N GLU A 40 -8.15 -9.84 11.20
CA GLU A 40 -8.95 -11.00 10.80
C GLU A 40 -9.69 -10.81 9.48
N ASN A 41 -10.00 -9.56 9.12
CA ASN A 41 -10.67 -9.22 7.86
C ASN A 41 -9.83 -8.31 6.95
N ALA A 42 -8.52 -8.29 7.13
CA ALA A 42 -7.65 -7.44 6.34
C ALA A 42 -7.46 -7.96 4.90
N ALA A 43 -7.12 -7.05 4.00
CA ALA A 43 -6.51 -7.39 2.71
C ALA A 43 -5.06 -7.81 2.96
N ILE A 44 -4.59 -8.87 2.30
CA ILE A 44 -3.23 -9.39 2.46
C ILE A 44 -2.64 -9.63 1.07
N ILE A 45 -1.54 -8.96 0.78
CA ILE A 45 -0.79 -9.21 -0.46
C ILE A 45 0.24 -10.32 -0.23
N GLU A 46 0.11 -11.41 -0.95
CA GLU A 46 1.03 -12.55 -0.91
C GLU A 46 1.67 -12.72 -2.28
N PHE A 47 3.01 -12.64 -2.33
CA PHE A 47 3.79 -12.83 -3.55
C PHE A 47 4.23 -14.29 -3.67
N ASP A 48 4.19 -14.84 -4.90
CA ASP A 48 4.74 -16.18 -5.19
C ASP A 48 6.24 -16.22 -4.90
N GLU A 49 6.95 -15.15 -5.25
CA GLU A 49 8.37 -14.93 -5.00
C GLU A 49 8.65 -13.46 -4.73
N ILE A 50 9.49 -13.16 -3.78
CA ILE A 50 9.93 -11.79 -3.46
C ILE A 50 11.35 -11.49 -3.92
N GLU A 51 12.12 -12.53 -4.27
CA GLU A 51 13.51 -12.44 -4.73
C GLU A 51 13.67 -13.20 -6.05
N LYS A 52 14.32 -12.56 -7.02
CA LYS A 52 14.60 -13.19 -8.33
C LYS A 52 16.07 -13.05 -8.70
N LYS A 53 16.67 -14.15 -9.09
CA LYS A 53 17.98 -14.16 -9.72
C LYS A 53 17.82 -14.33 -11.23
N LEU A 54 18.23 -13.31 -11.98
CA LEU A 54 18.13 -13.32 -13.43
C LEU A 54 19.38 -13.94 -14.07
N PRO A 55 19.28 -14.47 -15.31
CA PRO A 55 20.44 -14.83 -16.09
C PRO A 55 21.30 -13.59 -16.38
N ASN A 56 22.57 -13.81 -16.76
CA ASN A 56 23.42 -12.73 -17.22
C ASN A 56 22.83 -12.05 -18.45
N ILE A 57 22.99 -10.74 -18.53
CA ILE A 57 22.57 -9.92 -19.68
C ILE A 57 23.74 -9.05 -20.15
N GLN A 58 23.68 -8.58 -21.40
CA GLN A 58 24.65 -7.62 -21.91
C GLN A 58 24.29 -6.20 -21.44
N GLU A 59 25.31 -5.36 -21.23
CA GLU A 59 25.09 -3.94 -20.94
C GLU A 59 24.32 -3.27 -22.08
N GLY A 60 23.29 -2.50 -21.75
CA GLY A 60 22.36 -1.87 -22.69
C GLY A 60 21.07 -2.65 -22.92
N GLU A 61 21.00 -3.92 -22.53
CA GLU A 61 19.77 -4.69 -22.63
C GLU A 61 18.72 -4.22 -21.61
N GLN A 62 17.46 -4.41 -21.99
CA GLN A 62 16.32 -4.24 -21.10
C GLN A 62 15.72 -5.60 -20.76
N VAL A 63 15.49 -5.84 -19.48
CA VAL A 63 14.86 -7.07 -19.01
C VAL A 63 13.57 -6.76 -18.28
N THR A 64 12.53 -7.55 -18.57
CA THR A 64 11.24 -7.50 -17.89
C THR A 64 11.17 -8.57 -16.83
N ILE A 65 10.83 -8.16 -15.62
CA ILE A 65 10.66 -9.02 -14.45
C ILE A 65 9.19 -8.96 -14.01
N LEU A 66 8.56 -10.12 -13.80
CA LEU A 66 7.19 -10.23 -13.31
C LEU A 66 7.19 -10.84 -11.91
N TYR A 67 6.47 -10.22 -10.99
CA TYR A 67 6.16 -10.75 -9.67
C TYR A 67 4.67 -10.91 -9.56
N ASN A 68 4.21 -12.15 -9.52
CA ASN A 68 2.80 -12.43 -9.31
C ASN A 68 2.45 -12.35 -7.82
N TYR A 69 1.25 -11.91 -7.54
CA TYR A 69 0.71 -11.87 -6.19
C TYR A 69 -0.76 -12.28 -6.18
N THR A 70 -1.22 -12.68 -5.01
CA THR A 70 -2.61 -13.05 -4.75
C THR A 70 -3.11 -12.24 -3.56
N ASN A 71 -4.37 -11.85 -3.57
CA ASN A 71 -5.03 -11.39 -2.36
C ASN A 71 -5.35 -12.59 -1.46
N ALA A 72 -4.50 -12.86 -0.49
CA ALA A 72 -4.68 -13.92 0.51
C ALA A 72 -5.55 -13.48 1.70
N GLY A 73 -6.04 -12.23 1.66
CA GLY A 73 -6.90 -11.67 2.71
C GLY A 73 -8.37 -11.98 2.53
N LYS A 74 -9.19 -11.33 3.36
CA LYS A 74 -10.66 -11.44 3.34
C LYS A 74 -11.35 -10.17 2.85
N SER A 75 -10.63 -9.07 2.71
CA SER A 75 -11.13 -7.80 2.16
C SER A 75 -10.47 -7.50 0.82
N PRO A 76 -11.07 -6.65 -0.03
CA PRO A 76 -10.47 -6.25 -1.29
C PRO A 76 -9.08 -5.63 -1.11
N LEU A 77 -8.10 -6.13 -1.87
CA LEU A 77 -6.72 -5.65 -1.89
C LEU A 77 -6.57 -4.53 -2.91
N ILE A 78 -5.99 -3.43 -2.49
CA ILE A 78 -5.69 -2.27 -3.34
C ILE A 78 -4.19 -2.03 -3.32
N VAL A 79 -3.53 -2.22 -4.47
CA VAL A 79 -2.15 -1.75 -4.68
C VAL A 79 -2.24 -0.29 -5.09
N THR A 80 -1.63 0.59 -4.31
CA THR A 80 -1.70 2.05 -4.52
C THR A 80 -0.49 2.59 -5.27
N LYS A 81 0.67 1.95 -5.10
CA LYS A 81 1.93 2.38 -5.71
C LYS A 81 2.91 1.22 -5.81
N ALA A 82 3.73 1.24 -6.85
CA ALA A 82 4.91 0.39 -6.95
C ALA A 82 6.05 1.21 -7.58
N GLU A 83 7.24 1.16 -6.98
CA GLU A 83 8.38 1.96 -7.43
C GLU A 83 9.70 1.21 -7.30
N GLY A 84 10.59 1.45 -8.26
CA GLY A 84 11.97 0.94 -8.23
C GLY A 84 12.90 1.82 -7.38
N SER A 85 13.95 1.23 -6.84
CA SER A 85 14.98 1.93 -6.05
C SER A 85 15.86 2.89 -6.87
N CYS A 86 15.75 2.91 -8.20
CA CYS A 86 16.48 3.81 -9.10
C CYS A 86 15.62 4.14 -10.33
N GLY A 87 15.95 5.25 -11.01
CA GLY A 87 15.34 5.61 -12.29
C GLY A 87 15.65 4.64 -13.45
N CYS A 88 16.51 3.63 -13.21
CA CYS A 88 16.83 2.59 -14.15
C CYS A 88 15.81 1.43 -14.16
N THR A 89 14.82 1.46 -13.28
CA THR A 89 13.79 0.43 -13.15
C THR A 89 12.42 1.08 -13.19
N SER A 90 11.70 0.93 -14.29
CA SER A 90 10.29 1.33 -14.40
C SER A 90 9.41 0.24 -13.83
N VAL A 91 8.40 0.60 -13.03
CA VAL A 91 7.53 -0.36 -12.37
C VAL A 91 6.06 -0.03 -12.68
N THR A 92 5.31 -1.04 -13.03
CA THR A 92 3.85 -0.99 -13.21
C THR A 92 3.18 -2.15 -12.49
N PHE A 93 1.89 -2.05 -12.21
CA PHE A 93 1.13 -3.14 -11.60
C PHE A 93 -0.23 -3.32 -12.29
N SER A 94 -0.77 -4.52 -12.18
CA SER A 94 -2.06 -4.89 -12.74
C SER A 94 -2.74 -5.93 -11.85
N PRO A 95 -4.07 -5.86 -11.72
CA PRO A 95 -4.95 -4.84 -12.28
C PRO A 95 -4.88 -3.53 -11.48
N ASN A 96 -5.27 -2.43 -12.13
CA ASN A 96 -5.41 -1.13 -11.47
C ASN A 96 -6.85 -0.95 -10.94
N ARG A 97 -7.29 -1.91 -10.13
CA ARG A 97 -8.58 -1.95 -9.42
C ARG A 97 -8.43 -2.77 -8.14
N PRO A 98 -9.38 -2.67 -7.19
CA PRO A 98 -9.41 -3.60 -6.07
C PRO A 98 -9.48 -5.06 -6.57
N LEU A 99 -8.74 -5.93 -5.88
CA LEU A 99 -8.75 -7.38 -6.08
C LEU A 99 -9.55 -8.06 -4.98
N ASP A 100 -10.54 -8.82 -5.32
CA ASP A 100 -11.30 -9.62 -4.36
C ASP A 100 -10.44 -10.73 -3.75
N PRO A 101 -10.82 -11.29 -2.60
CA PRO A 101 -10.14 -12.42 -1.99
C PRO A 101 -9.91 -13.57 -2.96
N GLY A 102 -8.66 -14.04 -3.06
CA GLY A 102 -8.23 -15.09 -3.99
C GLY A 102 -7.91 -14.63 -5.42
N GLU A 103 -8.22 -13.39 -5.80
CA GLU A 103 -7.83 -12.87 -7.11
C GLU A 103 -6.32 -12.61 -7.19
N LYS A 104 -5.79 -12.65 -8.41
CA LYS A 104 -4.37 -12.51 -8.71
C LYS A 104 -4.07 -11.23 -9.48
N GLY A 105 -2.88 -10.72 -9.23
CA GLY A 105 -2.30 -9.59 -9.95
C GLY A 105 -0.80 -9.80 -10.18
N PHE A 106 -0.16 -8.82 -10.79
CA PHE A 106 1.28 -8.83 -10.97
C PHE A 106 1.90 -7.43 -10.87
N ILE A 107 3.15 -7.39 -10.44
CA ILE A 107 4.05 -6.24 -10.57
C ILE A 107 4.98 -6.54 -11.74
N ARG A 108 5.09 -5.59 -12.67
CA ARG A 108 6.02 -5.65 -13.79
C ARG A 108 7.11 -4.61 -13.58
N ALA A 109 8.35 -5.05 -13.51
CA ALA A 109 9.51 -4.19 -13.52
C ALA A 109 10.26 -4.33 -14.84
N ILE A 110 10.72 -3.21 -15.40
CA ILE A 110 11.57 -3.17 -16.59
C ILE A 110 12.88 -2.51 -16.17
N PHE A 111 13.94 -3.28 -16.17
CA PHE A 111 15.28 -2.81 -15.84
C PHE A 111 16.05 -2.50 -17.11
N ASN A 112 16.61 -1.29 -17.20
CA ASN A 112 17.52 -0.87 -18.24
C ASN A 112 18.96 -0.95 -17.71
N SER A 113 19.77 -1.81 -18.32
CA SER A 113 21.14 -2.08 -17.88
C SER A 113 22.18 -1.10 -18.43
N SER A 114 21.80 -0.12 -19.25
CA SER A 114 22.71 0.89 -19.81
C SER A 114 23.49 1.63 -18.72
N GLY A 115 24.82 1.61 -18.77
CA GLY A 115 25.70 2.23 -17.79
C GLY A 115 25.62 1.55 -16.39
N LYS A 116 25.25 0.27 -16.35
CA LYS A 116 25.09 -0.51 -15.11
C LYS A 116 25.80 -1.86 -15.20
N PRO A 117 27.10 -1.91 -15.52
CA PRO A 117 27.83 -3.18 -15.64
C PRO A 117 28.00 -3.89 -14.29
N LYS A 118 28.36 -5.17 -14.37
CA LYS A 118 28.63 -6.06 -13.23
C LYS A 118 27.38 -6.43 -12.43
N ASN A 119 27.57 -6.84 -11.18
CA ASN A 119 26.49 -7.25 -10.30
C ASN A 119 25.53 -6.08 -10.00
N GLN A 120 24.27 -6.26 -10.30
CA GLN A 120 23.21 -5.34 -9.99
C GLN A 120 22.19 -6.00 -9.05
N THR A 121 21.86 -5.31 -7.97
CA THR A 121 20.73 -5.65 -7.09
C THR A 121 19.80 -4.46 -7.10
N LYS A 122 18.52 -4.69 -7.37
CA LYS A 122 17.50 -3.65 -7.41
C LYS A 122 16.35 -4.04 -6.51
N LEU A 123 15.82 -3.03 -5.82
CA LEU A 123 14.65 -3.18 -4.95
C LEU A 123 13.43 -2.56 -5.62
N ILE A 124 12.28 -3.13 -5.36
CA ILE A 124 10.97 -2.62 -5.75
C ILE A 124 10.13 -2.55 -4.49
N THR A 125 9.60 -1.37 -4.19
CA THR A 125 8.69 -1.17 -3.07
C THR A 125 7.27 -1.14 -3.59
N VAL A 126 6.41 -1.99 -3.05
CA VAL A 126 4.98 -2.09 -3.36
C VAL A 126 4.19 -1.64 -2.15
N TYR A 127 3.30 -0.66 -2.34
CA TYR A 127 2.42 -0.12 -1.32
C TYR A 127 0.98 -0.61 -1.56
N SER A 128 0.31 -0.99 -0.51
CA SER A 128 -1.07 -1.48 -0.55
C SER A 128 -1.79 -1.23 0.77
N ASN A 129 -3.07 -1.57 0.81
CA ASN A 129 -3.86 -1.55 2.04
C ASN A 129 -3.67 -2.82 2.92
N ASP A 130 -2.62 -3.62 2.67
CA ASP A 130 -2.16 -4.66 3.59
C ASP A 130 -1.74 -4.02 4.94
N PRO A 131 -2.05 -4.59 6.11
CA PRO A 131 -1.63 -4.04 7.41
C PRO A 131 -0.13 -3.81 7.56
N LYS A 132 0.70 -4.45 6.76
CA LYS A 132 2.15 -4.19 6.68
C LYS A 132 2.50 -3.01 5.77
N GLU A 133 1.49 -2.37 5.15
CA GLU A 133 1.56 -1.18 4.30
C GLU A 133 2.46 -1.32 3.07
N LYS A 134 3.62 -1.94 3.19
CA LYS A 134 4.59 -2.10 2.10
C LYS A 134 5.25 -3.46 2.08
N LYS A 135 5.54 -3.92 0.87
CA LYS A 135 6.36 -5.11 0.60
C LYS A 135 7.55 -4.71 -0.24
N ILE A 136 8.68 -5.36 0.01
CA ILE A 136 9.91 -5.15 -0.76
C ILE A 136 10.19 -6.41 -1.56
N LEU A 137 10.31 -6.22 -2.87
CA LEU A 137 10.75 -7.23 -3.82
C LEU A 137 12.17 -6.90 -4.26
N ASN A 138 12.94 -7.88 -4.68
CA ASN A 138 14.26 -7.64 -5.23
C ASN A 138 14.57 -8.56 -6.40
N PHE A 139 15.48 -8.12 -7.25
CA PHE A 139 16.13 -8.99 -8.23
C PHE A 139 17.63 -8.71 -8.28
N THR A 140 18.38 -9.74 -8.63
CA THR A 140 19.81 -9.67 -8.89
C THR A 140 20.10 -10.11 -10.32
N VAL A 141 21.04 -9.43 -10.96
CA VAL A 141 21.48 -9.75 -12.32
C VAL A 141 22.94 -9.37 -12.49
N TYR A 142 23.70 -10.18 -13.20
CA TYR A 142 25.02 -9.80 -13.65
C TYR A 142 24.92 -9.22 -15.06
N VAL A 143 25.42 -7.99 -15.22
CA VAL A 143 25.46 -7.26 -16.49
C VAL A 143 26.87 -7.33 -17.03
N GLU A 144 27.03 -7.99 -18.15
CA GLU A 144 28.33 -8.10 -18.85
C GLU A 144 28.69 -6.77 -19.49
N PRO A 145 29.85 -6.18 -19.13
CA PRO A 145 30.25 -4.89 -19.68
C PRO A 145 30.40 -4.94 -21.19
N GLN A 146 29.92 -3.91 -21.89
CA GLN A 146 30.32 -3.69 -23.28
C GLN A 146 31.75 -3.18 -23.31
N TYR A 147 32.65 -3.94 -23.89
CA TYR A 147 33.99 -3.45 -24.23
C TYR A 147 33.85 -2.44 -25.39
N LYS A 148 34.09 -1.17 -25.13
CA LYS A 148 34.35 -0.21 -26.20
C LYS A 148 35.73 -0.58 -26.72
N GLU A 149 35.83 -1.06 -27.97
CA GLU A 149 37.09 -1.04 -28.66
C GLU A 149 37.52 0.43 -28.81
N ASP A 150 38.53 0.82 -28.04
CA ASP A 150 39.19 2.10 -28.24
C ASP A 150 39.85 2.03 -29.62
N ASN A 151 39.18 2.52 -30.66
CA ASN A 151 39.74 2.77 -31.96
C ASN A 151 40.85 3.82 -31.81
N LYS A 152 42.07 3.35 -31.74
CA LYS A 152 43.32 4.12 -31.72
C LYS A 152 43.70 4.55 -33.13
#